data_177b91125e10f4c5f3e075140ede555a
#
_entry.id   177b91125e10f4c5f3e075140ede555a
#
_cell.length_a   1.000
_cell.length_b   1.000
_cell.length_c   1.000
_cell.angle_alpha   90.00
_cell.angle_beta   90.00
_cell.angle_gamma   90.00
#
_symmetry.space_group_name_H-M   'P 1'
#
loop_
_entity.id
_entity.type
_entity.pdbx_description
1 polymer ?
#
loop_
_entity_poly.entity_id
_entity_poly.type
_entity_poly.pdbx_seq_one_letter_code
_entity_poly.pdbx_strand_id
1 'polypeptide(L)'
;MDGEQVKGVSVEVIEADLGDREHTSAIVDLIDAYSQDPLADGAPLAADVRDRLASGLRDHPTTLVFLAYDGARPIGVAVCFFGYSTFAAAPLINIHDLYVVPDARGRGVSRALLDAVSDRAITDGCCKLTLEVLESNVRARFVYEAAGFAQATYLPEAGGALFMAKPLAPPDKRFDRTMQGTLT
;
A
#
# COMPACT_ATOMS: atom_id res chain seq x y z
N MET A 1 29.60 -32.81 1.45
CA MET A 1 28.22 -32.38 1.79
C MET A 1 28.29 -30.90 2.08
N ASP A 2 28.14 -30.12 1.02
CA ASP A 2 28.24 -28.67 1.07
C ASP A 2 26.93 -28.12 1.63
N GLY A 3 27.04 -27.57 2.86
CA GLY A 3 25.93 -26.86 3.47
C GLY A 3 25.68 -25.56 2.72
N GLU A 4 24.67 -25.56 1.88
CA GLU A 4 24.12 -24.36 1.26
C GLU A 4 23.59 -23.47 2.38
N GLN A 5 24.41 -22.50 2.78
CA GLN A 5 23.98 -21.45 3.68
C GLN A 5 22.87 -20.67 2.96
N VAL A 6 21.64 -20.84 3.42
CA VAL A 6 20.54 -19.95 3.07
C VAL A 6 20.97 -18.54 3.49
N LYS A 7 21.44 -17.74 2.53
CA LYS A 7 21.72 -16.31 2.75
C LYS A 7 20.44 -15.69 3.28
N GLY A 8 20.45 -15.30 4.54
CA GLY A 8 19.38 -14.51 5.13
C GLY A 8 19.19 -13.27 4.27
N VAL A 9 17.97 -13.08 3.77
CA VAL A 9 17.59 -11.92 2.99
C VAL A 9 17.68 -10.71 3.89
N SER A 10 18.53 -9.77 3.52
CA SER A 10 18.58 -8.45 4.16
C SER A 10 17.51 -7.57 3.51
N VAL A 11 16.33 -7.48 4.14
CA VAL A 11 15.31 -6.51 3.70
C VAL A 11 15.77 -5.13 4.13
N GLU A 12 16.03 -4.27 3.16
CA GLU A 12 16.27 -2.85 3.38
C GLU A 12 15.02 -2.07 2.96
N VAL A 13 14.56 -1.15 3.81
CA VAL A 13 13.44 -0.27 3.50
C VAL A 13 13.93 1.17 3.48
N ILE A 14 13.63 1.86 2.40
CA ILE A 14 13.96 3.27 2.23
C ILE A 14 12.70 4.10 1.95
N GLU A 15 12.71 5.36 2.35
CA GLU A 15 11.78 6.35 1.81
C GLU A 15 12.21 6.71 0.39
N ALA A 16 11.29 6.62 -0.56
CA ALA A 16 11.61 6.83 -1.97
C ALA A 16 11.75 8.33 -2.27
N ASP A 17 12.83 8.70 -2.95
CA ASP A 17 12.93 10.00 -3.61
C ASP A 17 12.16 9.95 -4.94
N LEU A 18 11.06 10.69 -5.03
CA LEU A 18 10.24 10.76 -6.23
C LEU A 18 10.87 11.58 -7.37
N GLY A 19 12.01 12.22 -7.12
CA GLY A 19 12.89 12.82 -8.15
C GLY A 19 13.87 11.80 -8.75
N ASP A 20 14.14 10.70 -8.06
CA ASP A 20 15.02 9.65 -8.53
C ASP A 20 14.30 8.73 -9.55
N ARG A 21 14.95 8.48 -10.70
CA ARG A 21 14.37 7.67 -11.78
C ARG A 21 14.33 6.17 -11.45
N GLU A 22 15.29 5.68 -10.68
CA GLU A 22 15.32 4.26 -10.29
C GLU A 22 14.20 3.98 -9.28
N HIS A 23 14.00 4.87 -8.29
CA HIS A 23 12.91 4.76 -7.34
C HIS A 23 11.55 4.86 -8.03
N THR A 24 11.34 5.83 -8.90
CA THR A 24 10.06 6.00 -9.61
C THR A 24 9.76 4.85 -10.57
N SER A 25 10.77 4.29 -11.24
CA SER A 25 10.60 3.08 -12.05
C SER A 25 10.20 1.88 -11.19
N ALA A 26 10.87 1.67 -10.05
CA ALA A 26 10.55 0.58 -9.13
C ALA A 26 9.11 0.70 -8.59
N ILE A 27 8.68 1.92 -8.24
CA ILE A 27 7.29 2.18 -7.80
C ILE A 27 6.29 1.78 -8.88
N VAL A 28 6.49 2.26 -10.12
CA VAL A 28 5.58 1.98 -11.24
C VAL A 28 5.51 0.48 -11.52
N ASP A 29 6.65 -0.22 -11.53
CA ASP A 29 6.71 -1.66 -11.79
C ASP A 29 6.02 -2.47 -10.68
N LEU A 30 6.21 -2.09 -9.40
CA LEU A 30 5.58 -2.77 -8.27
C LEU A 30 4.06 -2.52 -8.21
N ILE A 31 3.60 -1.32 -8.53
CA ILE A 31 2.16 -1.01 -8.59
C ILE A 31 1.51 -1.70 -9.79
N ASP A 32 2.19 -1.76 -10.95
CA ASP A 32 1.71 -2.54 -12.08
C ASP A 32 1.62 -4.05 -11.76
N ALA A 33 2.59 -4.59 -11.02
CA ALA A 33 2.53 -5.96 -10.54
C ALA A 33 1.41 -6.17 -9.51
N TYR A 34 1.18 -5.18 -8.64
CA TYR A 34 0.07 -5.22 -7.68
C TYR A 34 -1.29 -5.21 -8.37
N SER A 35 -1.48 -4.36 -9.39
CA SER A 35 -2.75 -4.31 -10.13
C SER A 35 -3.13 -5.64 -10.78
N GLN A 36 -2.15 -6.51 -11.07
CA GLN A 36 -2.35 -7.84 -11.63
C GLN A 36 -2.69 -8.91 -10.57
N ASP A 37 -2.59 -8.58 -9.26
CA ASP A 37 -2.96 -9.52 -8.19
C ASP A 37 -4.47 -9.79 -8.24
N PRO A 38 -4.92 -11.05 -8.07
CA PRO A 38 -6.35 -11.41 -8.07
C PRO A 38 -7.20 -10.69 -7.01
N LEU A 39 -6.58 -10.15 -5.98
CA LEU A 39 -7.23 -9.35 -4.93
C LEU A 39 -7.18 -7.83 -5.21
N ALA A 40 -6.65 -7.43 -6.37
CA ALA A 40 -6.69 -6.08 -6.92
C ALA A 40 -7.51 -6.10 -8.22
N ASP A 41 -7.09 -5.37 -9.26
CA ASP A 41 -7.82 -5.30 -10.54
C ASP A 41 -7.72 -6.58 -11.39
N GLY A 42 -6.73 -7.44 -11.13
CA GLY A 42 -6.45 -8.67 -11.88
C GLY A 42 -5.95 -8.42 -13.31
N ALA A 43 -5.48 -7.21 -13.62
CA ALA A 43 -5.00 -6.81 -14.94
C ALA A 43 -3.87 -5.77 -14.80
N PRO A 44 -2.93 -5.69 -15.77
CA PRO A 44 -1.90 -4.66 -15.76
C PRO A 44 -2.53 -3.25 -15.88
N LEU A 45 -1.80 -2.26 -15.39
CA LEU A 45 -2.19 -0.85 -15.55
C LEU A 45 -2.34 -0.50 -17.04
N ALA A 46 -3.29 0.37 -17.38
CA ALA A 46 -3.33 0.94 -18.72
C ALA A 46 -2.06 1.73 -19.01
N ALA A 47 -1.62 1.70 -20.26
CA ALA A 47 -0.38 2.36 -20.65
C ALA A 47 -0.35 3.83 -20.24
N ASP A 48 -1.44 4.57 -20.47
CA ASP A 48 -1.56 5.99 -20.09
C ASP A 48 -1.57 6.21 -18.57
N VAL A 49 -2.08 5.26 -17.78
CA VAL A 49 -2.01 5.30 -16.31
C VAL A 49 -0.58 5.07 -15.86
N ARG A 50 0.07 4.04 -16.40
CA ARG A 50 1.47 3.71 -16.11
C ARG A 50 2.40 4.89 -16.41
N ASP A 51 2.20 5.55 -17.55
CA ASP A 51 3.02 6.69 -17.99
C ASP A 51 2.88 7.91 -17.05
N ARG A 52 1.69 8.11 -16.48
CA ARG A 52 1.39 9.26 -15.60
C ARG A 52 1.62 9.00 -14.11
N LEU A 53 1.76 7.73 -13.69
CA LEU A 53 1.77 7.37 -12.27
C LEU A 53 2.92 8.05 -11.51
N ALA A 54 4.15 7.95 -12.01
CA ALA A 54 5.32 8.53 -11.35
C ALA A 54 5.22 10.05 -11.20
N SER A 55 4.83 10.76 -12.28
CA SER A 55 4.65 12.21 -12.23
C SER A 55 3.48 12.60 -11.31
N GLY A 56 2.38 11.86 -11.37
CA GLY A 56 1.22 12.11 -10.51
C GLY A 56 1.56 11.97 -9.02
N LEU A 57 2.30 10.93 -8.64
CA LEU A 57 2.75 10.75 -7.27
C LEU A 57 3.72 11.86 -6.82
N ARG A 58 4.67 12.24 -7.67
CA ARG A 58 5.63 13.31 -7.37
C ARG A 58 4.96 14.67 -7.19
N ASP A 59 3.99 14.98 -8.04
CA ASP A 59 3.34 16.29 -8.05
C ASP A 59 2.20 16.39 -7.01
N HIS A 60 1.79 15.25 -6.43
CA HIS A 60 0.78 15.22 -5.38
C HIS A 60 1.41 15.59 -4.01
N PRO A 61 0.92 16.65 -3.35
CA PRO A 61 1.65 17.29 -2.24
C PRO A 61 1.73 16.47 -0.95
N THR A 62 0.92 15.42 -0.81
CA THR A 62 0.87 14.61 0.41
C THR A 62 1.42 13.19 0.23
N THR A 63 2.03 12.92 -0.93
CA THR A 63 2.59 11.60 -1.25
C THR A 63 3.80 11.28 -0.38
N LEU A 64 3.82 10.05 0.11
CA LEU A 64 4.92 9.43 0.82
C LEU A 64 5.03 7.98 0.36
N VAL A 65 6.19 7.54 -0.11
CA VAL A 65 6.37 6.18 -0.62
C VAL A 65 7.56 5.53 0.05
N PHE A 66 7.42 4.27 0.44
CA PHE A 66 8.50 3.42 0.90
C PHE A 66 8.72 2.26 -0.08
N LEU A 67 9.98 1.95 -0.34
CA LEU A 67 10.42 0.81 -1.13
C LEU A 67 11.20 -0.17 -0.26
N ALA A 68 10.91 -1.46 -0.41
CA ALA A 68 11.67 -2.53 0.20
C ALA A 68 12.56 -3.21 -0.85
N TYR A 69 13.80 -3.46 -0.50
CA TYR A 69 14.81 -4.06 -1.38
C TYR A 69 15.39 -5.36 -0.80
N ASP A 70 15.76 -6.28 -1.68
CA ASP A 70 16.65 -7.42 -1.44
C ASP A 70 17.91 -7.21 -2.31
N GLY A 71 18.96 -6.66 -1.72
CA GLY A 71 20.08 -6.12 -2.48
C GLY A 71 19.65 -4.98 -3.40
N ALA A 72 19.88 -5.10 -4.71
CA ALA A 72 19.45 -4.10 -5.68
C ALA A 72 18.02 -4.34 -6.23
N ARG A 73 17.34 -5.41 -5.83
CA ARG A 73 16.02 -5.76 -6.35
C ARG A 73 14.92 -5.15 -5.50
N PRO A 74 14.02 -4.33 -6.08
CA PRO A 74 12.83 -3.90 -5.36
C PRO A 74 11.85 -5.06 -5.20
N ILE A 75 11.42 -5.31 -3.96
CA ILE A 75 10.57 -6.46 -3.60
C ILE A 75 9.26 -6.06 -2.91
N GLY A 76 9.08 -4.78 -2.60
CA GLY A 76 7.84 -4.30 -2.00
C GLY A 76 7.74 -2.79 -2.03
N VAL A 77 6.50 -2.31 -1.93
CA VAL A 77 6.16 -0.88 -1.93
C VAL A 77 5.03 -0.61 -0.95
N ALA A 78 5.11 0.55 -0.29
CA ALA A 78 3.98 1.15 0.42
C ALA A 78 3.78 2.57 -0.13
N VAL A 79 2.64 2.82 -0.78
CA VAL A 79 2.22 4.16 -1.20
C VAL A 79 1.29 4.72 -0.14
N CYS A 80 1.64 5.89 0.38
CA CYS A 80 0.96 6.52 1.48
C CYS A 80 0.62 7.98 1.15
N PHE A 81 -0.38 8.51 1.84
CA PHE A 81 -0.74 9.92 1.75
C PHE A 81 -0.94 10.52 3.14
N PHE A 82 -0.42 11.72 3.33
CA PHE A 82 -0.74 12.49 4.53
C PHE A 82 -2.18 12.99 4.46
N GLY A 83 -2.90 12.77 5.54
CA GLY A 83 -4.23 13.30 5.78
C GLY A 83 -4.29 14.06 7.11
N TYR A 84 -5.48 14.44 7.51
CA TYR A 84 -5.70 15.17 8.75
C TYR A 84 -6.91 14.65 9.51
N SER A 85 -6.75 14.36 10.78
CA SER A 85 -7.84 13.96 11.67
C SER A 85 -8.46 15.21 12.32
N THR A 86 -9.66 15.58 11.93
CA THR A 86 -10.38 16.72 12.50
C THR A 86 -10.74 16.48 13.96
N PHE A 87 -11.03 15.25 14.36
CA PHE A 87 -11.35 14.91 15.75
C PHE A 87 -10.13 14.92 16.69
N ALA A 88 -8.94 14.63 16.16
CA ALA A 88 -7.69 14.70 16.92
C ALA A 88 -6.95 16.03 16.73
N ALA A 89 -7.39 16.86 15.77
CA ALA A 89 -6.69 18.07 15.32
C ALA A 89 -5.20 17.79 15.02
N ALA A 90 -4.89 16.66 14.37
CA ALA A 90 -3.53 16.20 14.12
C ALA A 90 -3.41 15.50 12.76
N PRO A 91 -2.21 15.46 12.15
CA PRO A 91 -1.97 14.70 10.93
C PRO A 91 -2.19 13.20 11.14
N LEU A 92 -2.42 12.50 10.06
CA LEU A 92 -2.43 11.04 9.97
C LEU A 92 -1.77 10.62 8.67
N ILE A 93 -1.37 9.36 8.54
CA ILE A 93 -0.97 8.76 7.28
C ILE A 93 -1.98 7.67 6.90
N ASN A 94 -2.47 7.73 5.66
CA ASN A 94 -3.22 6.64 5.03
C ASN A 94 -2.24 5.79 4.20
N ILE A 95 -2.20 4.49 4.44
CA ILE A 95 -1.51 3.52 3.60
C ILE A 95 -2.50 3.12 2.52
N HIS A 96 -2.31 3.67 1.31
CA HIS A 96 -3.21 3.47 0.19
C HIS A 96 -2.96 2.14 -0.51
N ASP A 97 -1.67 1.84 -0.79
CA ASP A 97 -1.25 0.58 -1.39
C ASP A 97 -0.12 -0.05 -0.56
N LEU A 98 -0.20 -1.35 -0.33
CA LEU A 98 0.87 -2.15 0.25
C LEU A 98 1.03 -3.45 -0.54
N TYR A 99 2.14 -3.58 -1.24
CA TYR A 99 2.42 -4.75 -2.05
C TYR A 99 3.79 -5.34 -1.79
N VAL A 100 3.87 -6.66 -1.82
CA VAL A 100 5.12 -7.44 -1.78
C VAL A 100 5.07 -8.49 -2.87
N VAL A 101 6.10 -8.58 -3.68
CA VAL A 101 6.21 -9.56 -4.76
C VAL A 101 6.04 -10.99 -4.22
N PRO A 102 5.38 -11.90 -4.96
CA PRO A 102 4.98 -13.21 -4.45
C PRO A 102 6.12 -14.04 -3.83
N ASP A 103 7.29 -14.03 -4.44
CA ASP A 103 8.47 -14.80 -4.02
C ASP A 103 9.21 -14.20 -2.80
N ALA A 104 8.89 -12.96 -2.42
CA ALA A 104 9.39 -12.34 -1.20
C ALA A 104 8.39 -12.36 -0.04
N ARG A 105 7.18 -12.87 -0.26
CA ARG A 105 6.14 -12.98 0.78
C ARG A 105 6.54 -13.99 1.86
N GLY A 106 6.08 -13.76 3.10
CA GLY A 106 6.42 -14.61 4.27
C GLY A 106 7.81 -14.35 4.86
N ARG A 107 8.56 -13.37 4.35
CA ARG A 107 9.93 -13.03 4.76
C ARG A 107 10.00 -11.74 5.60
N GLY A 108 8.88 -11.26 6.10
CA GLY A 108 8.79 -10.07 6.96
C GLY A 108 8.77 -8.72 6.21
N VAL A 109 8.77 -8.72 4.87
CA VAL A 109 8.84 -7.48 4.05
C VAL A 109 7.67 -6.52 4.34
N SER A 110 6.43 -7.03 4.39
CA SER A 110 5.26 -6.19 4.72
C SER A 110 5.39 -5.59 6.12
N ARG A 111 5.94 -6.34 7.08
CA ARG A 111 6.16 -5.84 8.44
C ARG A 111 7.19 -4.72 8.43
N ALA A 112 8.30 -4.89 7.74
CA ALA A 112 9.34 -3.87 7.64
C ALA A 112 8.83 -2.58 6.99
N LEU A 113 8.00 -2.68 5.93
CA LEU A 113 7.33 -1.52 5.33
C LEU A 113 6.39 -0.82 6.31
N LEU A 114 5.56 -1.57 7.05
CA LEU A 114 4.64 -1.02 8.04
C LEU A 114 5.38 -0.35 9.21
N ASP A 115 6.49 -0.92 9.64
CA ASP A 115 7.33 -0.34 10.69
C ASP A 115 7.95 0.98 10.21
N ALA A 116 8.48 1.04 8.97
CA ALA A 116 9.03 2.29 8.40
C ALA A 116 7.96 3.40 8.27
N VAL A 117 6.74 3.06 7.83
CA VAL A 117 5.62 4.01 7.81
C VAL A 117 5.26 4.48 9.21
N SER A 118 5.28 3.57 10.20
CA SER A 118 4.96 3.89 11.59
C SER A 118 6.00 4.84 12.21
N ASP A 119 7.28 4.58 11.99
CA ASP A 119 8.38 5.42 12.47
C ASP A 119 8.30 6.83 11.87
N ARG A 120 7.97 6.93 10.58
CA ARG A 120 7.76 8.20 9.92
C ARG A 120 6.54 8.93 10.49
N ALA A 121 5.42 8.23 10.69
CA ALA A 121 4.22 8.82 11.29
C ALA A 121 4.46 9.36 12.69
N ILE A 122 5.23 8.63 13.51
CA ILE A 122 5.63 9.08 14.85
C ILE A 122 6.49 10.35 14.76
N THR A 123 7.48 10.35 13.85
CA THR A 123 8.38 11.50 13.64
C THR A 123 7.62 12.77 13.24
N ASP A 124 6.58 12.61 12.38
CA ASP A 124 5.76 13.72 11.89
C ASP A 124 4.59 14.07 12.84
N GLY A 125 4.52 13.46 14.04
CA GLY A 125 3.48 13.74 15.04
C GLY A 125 2.08 13.31 14.61
N CYS A 126 1.97 12.30 13.75
CA CYS A 126 0.68 11.76 13.33
C CYS A 126 -0.04 11.08 14.48
N CYS A 127 -1.36 11.26 14.56
CA CYS A 127 -2.16 10.64 15.60
C CYS A 127 -2.52 9.18 15.33
N LYS A 128 -2.43 8.73 14.08
CA LYS A 128 -2.73 7.35 13.66
C LYS A 128 -2.29 7.05 12.23
N LEU A 129 -2.23 5.76 11.91
CA LEU A 129 -2.24 5.22 10.55
C LEU A 129 -3.64 4.72 10.20
N THR A 130 -4.00 4.76 8.93
CA THR A 130 -5.23 4.18 8.38
C THR A 130 -4.92 3.38 7.13
N LEU A 131 -5.73 2.38 6.84
CA LEU A 131 -5.70 1.61 5.59
C LEU A 131 -7.10 1.02 5.31
N GLU A 132 -7.33 0.64 4.08
CA GLU A 132 -8.46 -0.16 3.66
C GLU A 132 -7.99 -1.58 3.29
N VAL A 133 -8.80 -2.58 3.61
CA VAL A 133 -8.51 -3.98 3.29
C VAL A 133 -9.80 -4.73 2.99
N LEU A 134 -9.79 -5.55 1.94
CA LEU A 134 -10.93 -6.44 1.65
C LEU A 134 -11.13 -7.43 2.80
N GLU A 135 -12.37 -7.64 3.21
CA GLU A 135 -12.71 -8.60 4.27
C GLU A 135 -12.23 -10.02 3.94
N SER A 136 -12.29 -10.38 2.66
CA SER A 136 -11.81 -11.67 2.14
C SER A 136 -10.27 -11.81 2.12
N ASN A 137 -9.52 -10.71 2.24
CA ASN A 137 -8.06 -10.76 2.26
C ASN A 137 -7.52 -11.11 3.66
N VAL A 138 -7.80 -12.35 4.08
CA VAL A 138 -7.44 -12.88 5.40
C VAL A 138 -5.93 -12.74 5.68
N ARG A 139 -5.11 -12.92 4.65
CA ARG A 139 -3.65 -12.81 4.78
C ARG A 139 -3.21 -11.38 5.13
N ALA A 140 -3.69 -10.39 4.40
CA ALA A 140 -3.33 -8.98 4.67
C ALA A 140 -3.87 -8.57 6.05
N ARG A 141 -5.10 -8.93 6.38
CA ARG A 141 -5.70 -8.67 7.70
C ARG A 141 -4.84 -9.20 8.85
N PHE A 142 -4.37 -10.46 8.74
CA PHE A 142 -3.48 -11.05 9.75
C PHE A 142 -2.18 -10.22 9.92
N VAL A 143 -1.57 -9.75 8.81
CA VAL A 143 -0.36 -8.91 8.85
C VAL A 143 -0.66 -7.57 9.52
N TYR A 144 -1.78 -6.94 9.19
CA TYR A 144 -2.17 -5.66 9.77
C TYR A 144 -2.51 -5.77 11.26
N GLU A 145 -3.27 -6.79 11.65
CA GLU A 145 -3.59 -7.05 13.06
C GLU A 145 -2.31 -7.29 13.90
N ALA A 146 -1.35 -8.07 13.35
CA ALA A 146 -0.04 -8.28 13.98
C ALA A 146 0.81 -7.00 14.04
N ALA A 147 0.54 -6.01 13.19
CA ALA A 147 1.16 -4.68 13.22
C ALA A 147 0.39 -3.67 14.11
N GLY A 148 -0.68 -4.10 14.77
CA GLY A 148 -1.45 -3.27 15.70
C GLY A 148 -2.65 -2.55 15.09
N PHE A 149 -3.00 -2.82 13.83
CA PHE A 149 -4.23 -2.31 13.25
C PHE A 149 -5.44 -3.08 13.77
N ALA A 150 -6.54 -2.39 13.95
CA ALA A 150 -7.84 -2.96 14.27
C ALA A 150 -8.93 -2.29 13.44
N GLN A 151 -10.04 -2.98 13.26
CA GLN A 151 -11.19 -2.38 12.57
C GLN A 151 -11.64 -1.10 13.28
N ALA A 152 -11.75 -0.01 12.51
CA ALA A 152 -12.23 1.25 13.05
C ALA A 152 -13.72 1.14 13.38
N THR A 153 -14.04 1.20 14.67
CA THR A 153 -15.40 1.26 15.20
C THR A 153 -15.56 2.54 16.00
N TYR A 154 -16.53 3.38 15.61
CA TYR A 154 -16.83 4.61 16.36
C TYR A 154 -17.76 4.32 17.54
N LEU A 155 -18.75 3.44 17.34
CA LEU A 155 -19.69 2.97 18.33
C LEU A 155 -19.83 1.44 18.14
N PRO A 156 -19.60 0.60 19.15
CA PRO A 156 -19.67 -0.85 19.02
C PRO A 156 -21.00 -1.35 18.44
N GLU A 157 -22.11 -0.71 18.84
CA GLU A 157 -23.48 -1.04 18.41
C GLU A 157 -23.80 -0.57 16.97
N ALA A 158 -23.01 0.35 16.41
CA ALA A 158 -23.21 0.86 15.03
C ALA A 158 -22.51 0.02 13.95
N GLY A 159 -21.67 -0.95 14.37
CA GLY A 159 -20.85 -1.73 13.44
C GLY A 159 -19.60 -0.99 12.93
N GLY A 160 -18.89 -1.59 11.98
CA GLY A 160 -17.67 -1.04 11.38
C GLY A 160 -17.95 0.02 10.32
N ALA A 161 -16.95 0.84 10.04
CA ALA A 161 -16.99 1.78 8.92
C ALA A 161 -17.02 1.03 7.58
N LEU A 162 -17.81 1.54 6.63
CA LEU A 162 -17.86 1.05 5.27
C LEU A 162 -17.05 1.97 4.35
N PHE A 163 -16.29 1.38 3.43
CA PHE A 163 -15.70 2.12 2.33
C PHE A 163 -16.75 2.36 1.24
N MET A 164 -16.93 3.61 0.83
CA MET A 164 -17.89 4.00 -0.22
C MET A 164 -17.17 4.86 -1.26
N ALA A 165 -17.37 4.56 -2.55
CA ALA A 165 -16.79 5.31 -3.65
C ALA A 165 -17.85 5.79 -4.62
N LYS A 166 -17.65 6.99 -5.19
CA LYS A 166 -18.46 7.56 -6.28
C LYS A 166 -17.53 7.95 -7.43
N PRO A 167 -17.55 7.25 -8.57
CA PRO A 167 -16.81 7.66 -9.75
C PRO A 167 -17.28 9.04 -10.25
N LEU A 168 -16.32 9.90 -10.65
CA LEU A 168 -16.59 11.24 -11.16
C LEU A 168 -16.39 11.37 -12.69
N ALA A 169 -15.79 10.34 -13.31
CA ALA A 169 -15.64 10.23 -14.76
C ALA A 169 -16.36 8.96 -15.25
N PRO A 170 -16.69 8.85 -16.56
CA PRO A 170 -17.18 7.58 -17.08
C PRO A 170 -16.14 6.51 -16.73
N PRO A 171 -16.58 5.39 -16.11
CA PRO A 171 -15.68 4.34 -15.69
C PRO A 171 -14.88 3.85 -16.90
N ASP A 172 -13.56 3.89 -16.82
CA ASP A 172 -12.74 3.03 -17.67
C ASP A 172 -13.27 1.60 -17.45
N LYS A 173 -13.30 0.78 -18.49
CA LYS A 173 -13.84 -0.60 -18.46
C LYS A 173 -13.31 -1.48 -17.30
N ARG A 174 -12.30 -1.02 -16.58
CA ARG A 174 -11.72 -1.64 -15.40
C ARG A 174 -12.42 -1.30 -14.09
N PHE A 175 -12.99 -0.11 -13.98
CA PHE A 175 -13.76 0.29 -12.80
C PHE A 175 -15.11 -0.44 -12.71
N ASP A 176 -15.63 -0.91 -13.85
CA ASP A 176 -16.94 -1.58 -13.96
C ASP A 176 -16.93 -3.02 -13.36
N ARG A 177 -15.77 -3.66 -13.24
CA ARG A 177 -15.69 -5.04 -12.73
C ARG A 177 -15.79 -5.18 -11.21
N THR A 178 -15.38 -4.15 -10.46
CA THR A 178 -15.36 -4.19 -9.00
C THR A 178 -16.64 -3.69 -8.34
N MET A 179 -17.43 -2.85 -9.03
CA MET A 179 -18.62 -2.23 -8.46
C MET A 179 -19.94 -2.91 -8.82
N GLN A 180 -20.00 -3.83 -9.79
CA GLN A 180 -21.21 -4.51 -10.21
C GLN A 180 -21.55 -5.78 -9.43
N GLY A 181 -20.71 -6.19 -8.49
CA GLY A 181 -20.86 -7.46 -7.75
C GLY A 181 -21.79 -7.45 -6.55
N THR A 182 -22.45 -6.34 -6.18
CA THR A 182 -23.25 -6.33 -4.95
C THR A 182 -24.46 -5.38 -5.01
N LEU A 183 -25.33 -5.60 -5.99
CA LEU A 183 -26.72 -5.08 -5.94
C LEU A 183 -27.66 -6.13 -6.54
N THR A 184 -27.81 -7.24 -5.87
CA THR A 184 -29.03 -8.09 -5.92
C THR A 184 -29.28 -8.65 -4.53
#